data_62c18e2fce6a760e3e5dbf10ddf58fe9
#
_entry.id   62c18e2fce6a760e3e5dbf10ddf58fe9
#
_cell.length_a   1.000
_cell.length_b   1.000
_cell.length_c   1.000
_cell.angle_alpha   90.00
_cell.angle_beta   90.00
_cell.angle_gamma   90.00
#
_symmetry.space_group_name_H-M   'P 1'
#
loop_
_entity.id
_entity.type
_entity.pdbx_description
1 polymer ?
#
loop_
_entity_poly.entity_id
_entity_poly.type
_entity_poly.pdbx_seq_one_letter_code
_entity_poly.pdbx_strand_id
1 'polypeptide(L)'
;RDAQESRGLGDVYKRQSQLNKRSLSVTYDLTPYAKQGINDLLLWLGRGWYRKATFNAVHDGPLVKLQLDEIQRNGATSTLLVTDSSWEGRGSMYGETGTGTWYPHQFGGECVDGRKALPDLTTATLDKLDWTPVLEVEVPGIEVSPQMCEPNRIQEIIRPKGIKQIGDSIWLVDMGKALNGWVELSFPKLPEGHRVRMEYTDWLNENEDFKPQEENGQYEDWYIGSGQGKEVFRNKFNHHAFQYIRISGLAKAPEEVTGYLIHTDYKDASSFECSDPDLNAIYAMIKYTFKNLAFSGYIVDCPHYERMGYGGDGNASCKSFQTLYEGSSVYMNWMQMWQDCIREDGGMPHCVPNPYPAGGGPY
;
A
#
# COMPACT_ATOMS: atom_id res chain seq x y z
N ARG A 1 -3.35 -9.49 -21.13
CA ARG A 1 -2.87 -10.40 -20.06
C ARG A 1 -2.69 -9.57 -18.84
N ASP A 2 -3.63 -9.74 -18.02
CA ASP A 2 -3.80 -9.50 -16.61
C ASP A 2 -2.73 -8.65 -15.92
N ALA A 3 -3.16 -7.77 -15.11
CA ALA A 3 -2.42 -7.19 -13.99
C ALA A 3 -1.66 -8.25 -13.14
N GLN A 4 -1.20 -9.29 -13.79
CA GLN A 4 -0.21 -10.25 -13.37
C GLN A 4 1.15 -9.58 -13.24
N GLU A 5 1.33 -8.44 -13.87
CA GLU A 5 2.55 -7.68 -13.89
C GLU A 5 2.95 -7.22 -12.51
N SER A 6 2.01 -6.96 -11.64
CA SER A 6 2.31 -6.66 -10.25
C SER A 6 2.63 -7.90 -9.40
N ARG A 7 2.38 -9.12 -9.90
CA ARG A 7 2.65 -10.35 -9.15
C ARG A 7 4.09 -10.82 -9.24
N GLY A 8 4.85 -10.31 -10.20
CA GLY A 8 6.22 -10.75 -10.43
C GLY A 8 7.31 -9.77 -10.01
N LEU A 9 7.03 -8.49 -10.02
CA LEU A 9 8.07 -7.47 -10.01
C LEU A 9 8.05 -6.53 -8.82
N GLY A 10 7.41 -6.82 -7.73
CA GLY A 10 7.53 -5.83 -6.70
C GLY A 10 6.74 -5.99 -5.43
N ASP A 11 7.00 -5.08 -4.55
CA ASP A 11 6.19 -4.82 -3.39
C ASP A 11 4.79 -4.39 -3.83
N VAL A 12 3.79 -5.00 -3.23
CA VAL A 12 2.40 -4.57 -3.36
C VAL A 12 2.25 -3.13 -2.86
N TYR A 13 3.11 -2.74 -1.91
CA TYR A 13 3.18 -1.40 -1.36
C TYR A 13 4.64 -1.11 -1.00
N LYS A 14 5.22 -0.04 -1.57
CA LYS A 14 6.62 0.31 -1.31
C LYS A 14 6.80 0.69 0.15
N ARG A 15 7.85 0.19 0.78
CA ARG A 15 8.18 0.49 2.17
C ARG A 15 8.50 1.94 2.38
N GLN A 16 8.17 2.36 3.57
CA GLN A 16 8.53 3.69 4.03
C GLN A 16 9.86 3.62 4.79
N SER A 17 10.63 4.67 4.63
CA SER A 17 11.83 4.99 5.39
C SER A 17 11.66 6.41 5.92
N GLN A 18 12.63 6.94 6.63
CA GLN A 18 12.68 8.37 6.90
C GLN A 18 13.01 9.09 5.59
N LEU A 19 12.01 9.40 4.79
CA LEU A 19 12.12 9.77 3.37
C LEU A 19 12.93 11.05 3.11
N ASN A 20 13.15 11.90 4.10
CA ASN A 20 14.04 13.05 4.02
C ASN A 20 15.48 12.74 4.47
N LYS A 21 15.78 11.51 4.84
CA LYS A 21 17.12 11.05 5.25
C LYS A 21 17.61 9.87 4.42
N ARG A 22 16.69 8.94 4.07
CA ARG A 22 17.04 7.70 3.40
C ARG A 22 15.97 7.28 2.38
N SER A 23 16.42 6.80 1.23
CA SER A 23 15.60 6.06 0.27
C SER A 23 16.06 4.62 0.19
N LEU A 24 15.12 3.68 0.23
CA LEU A 24 15.43 2.27 0.05
C LEU A 24 15.42 1.91 -1.43
N SER A 25 16.50 1.29 -1.91
CA SER A 25 16.59 0.73 -3.26
C SER A 25 16.06 -0.69 -3.28
N VAL A 26 15.39 -1.06 -4.36
CA VAL A 26 14.87 -2.41 -4.59
C VAL A 26 15.40 -2.91 -5.91
N THR A 27 15.91 -4.13 -5.93
CA THR A 27 16.44 -4.78 -7.14
C THR A 27 15.49 -5.88 -7.58
N TYR A 28 15.21 -5.92 -8.88
CA TYR A 28 14.36 -6.92 -9.51
C TYR A 28 15.13 -7.66 -10.61
N ASP A 29 15.00 -8.98 -10.64
CA ASP A 29 15.45 -9.78 -11.78
C ASP A 29 14.38 -9.72 -12.89
N LEU A 30 14.69 -9.06 -13.98
CA LEU A 30 13.83 -8.92 -15.14
C LEU A 30 14.02 -10.03 -16.19
N THR A 31 15.02 -10.89 -16.01
CA THR A 31 15.36 -11.97 -16.96
C THR A 31 14.15 -12.83 -17.37
N PRO A 32 13.25 -13.24 -16.43
CA PRO A 32 12.08 -14.05 -16.80
C PRO A 32 11.06 -13.34 -17.70
N TYR A 33 11.11 -12.01 -17.77
CA TYR A 33 10.17 -11.16 -18.51
C TYR A 33 10.73 -10.60 -19.80
N ALA A 34 12.06 -10.56 -19.91
CA ALA A 34 12.74 -10.06 -21.10
C ALA A 34 12.53 -11.01 -22.28
N LYS A 35 12.30 -10.44 -23.44
CA LYS A 35 12.13 -11.17 -24.70
C LYS A 35 12.96 -10.53 -25.80
N GLN A 36 13.24 -11.31 -26.85
CA GLN A 36 13.93 -10.78 -28.02
C GLN A 36 13.09 -9.71 -28.72
N GLY A 37 13.68 -8.57 -29.07
CA GLY A 37 13.05 -7.44 -29.72
C GLY A 37 12.68 -6.35 -28.71
N ILE A 38 11.58 -5.65 -28.99
CA ILE A 38 11.11 -4.50 -28.18
C ILE A 38 10.56 -5.00 -26.84
N ASN A 39 11.00 -4.34 -25.77
CA ASN A 39 10.49 -4.52 -24.43
C ASN A 39 10.11 -3.14 -23.89
N ASP A 40 8.90 -3.03 -23.37
CA ASP A 40 8.42 -1.81 -22.74
C ASP A 40 8.61 -1.92 -21.23
N LEU A 41 9.20 -0.90 -20.62
CA LEU A 41 9.32 -0.76 -19.18
C LEU A 41 8.39 0.33 -18.69
N LEU A 42 7.33 -0.06 -17.99
CA LEU A 42 6.33 0.85 -17.47
C LEU A 42 6.41 0.92 -15.95
N LEU A 43 6.56 2.13 -15.42
CA LEU A 43 6.60 2.39 -13.99
C LEU A 43 5.30 3.08 -13.57
N TRP A 44 4.57 2.47 -12.66
CA TRP A 44 3.44 3.11 -11.99
C TRP A 44 3.86 3.68 -10.66
N LEU A 45 3.72 4.99 -10.51
CA LEU A 45 4.22 5.72 -9.35
C LEU A 45 3.05 6.28 -8.54
N GLY A 46 3.01 5.89 -7.25
CA GLY A 46 2.18 6.53 -6.24
C GLY A 46 2.99 7.54 -5.44
N ARG A 47 2.35 8.60 -4.97
CA ARG A 47 3.02 9.67 -4.24
C ARG A 47 3.41 9.25 -2.81
N GLY A 48 2.58 8.47 -2.14
CA GLY A 48 2.80 8.05 -0.76
C GLY A 48 2.98 9.24 0.19
N TRP A 49 3.84 9.07 1.17
CA TRP A 49 4.16 10.10 2.15
C TRP A 49 5.24 11.09 1.71
N TYR A 50 5.90 10.87 0.58
CA TYR A 50 6.91 11.79 0.07
C TYR A 50 6.25 13.06 -0.48
N ARG A 51 6.08 14.05 0.39
CA ARG A 51 5.45 15.34 0.11
C ARG A 51 6.18 16.46 0.84
N LYS A 52 6.08 17.68 0.31
CA LYS A 52 6.56 18.89 1.03
C LYS A 52 5.87 19.04 2.38
N ALA A 53 4.58 18.74 2.43
CA ALA A 53 3.77 18.89 3.64
C ALA A 53 4.08 17.88 4.74
N THR A 54 4.66 16.72 4.42
CA THR A 54 4.92 15.66 5.40
C THR A 54 6.39 15.57 5.79
N PHE A 55 7.27 15.31 4.84
CA PHE A 55 8.71 15.14 5.12
C PHE A 55 9.54 16.39 4.82
N ASN A 56 8.91 17.54 4.63
CA ASN A 56 9.58 18.74 4.13
C ASN A 56 10.41 18.44 2.87
N ALA A 57 9.83 17.61 1.99
CA ALA A 57 10.49 17.14 0.80
C ALA A 57 10.83 18.31 -0.14
N VAL A 58 11.95 18.23 -0.85
CA VAL A 58 12.36 19.24 -1.82
C VAL A 58 11.38 19.34 -2.98
N HIS A 59 10.85 18.19 -3.41
CA HIS A 59 9.90 18.09 -4.51
C HIS A 59 8.58 17.47 -4.04
N ASP A 60 7.49 17.83 -4.67
CA ASP A 60 6.20 17.16 -4.51
C ASP A 60 6.12 15.99 -5.49
N GLY A 61 6.65 14.83 -5.09
CA GLY A 61 6.69 13.62 -5.91
C GLY A 61 5.36 13.26 -6.59
N PRO A 62 5.30 12.13 -7.29
CA PRO A 62 6.25 11.01 -7.15
C PRO A 62 7.56 11.24 -7.89
N LEU A 63 8.64 10.72 -7.29
CA LEU A 63 9.97 10.71 -7.90
C LEU A 63 10.42 9.28 -8.13
N VAL A 64 11.21 9.07 -9.16
CA VAL A 64 11.82 7.77 -9.44
C VAL A 64 13.26 7.94 -9.92
N LYS A 65 14.13 7.03 -9.49
CA LYS A 65 15.45 6.82 -10.06
C LYS A 65 15.60 5.33 -10.30
N LEU A 66 15.89 4.94 -11.53
CA LEU A 66 16.02 3.56 -11.95
C LEU A 66 17.27 3.39 -12.80
N GLN A 67 17.90 2.23 -12.66
CA GLN A 67 18.96 1.75 -13.53
C GLN A 67 18.64 0.30 -13.90
N LEU A 68 18.82 -0.04 -15.16
CA LEU A 68 18.73 -1.40 -15.69
C LEU A 68 20.11 -1.84 -16.15
N ASP A 69 20.57 -2.93 -15.56
CA ASP A 69 21.86 -3.52 -15.91
C ASP A 69 21.69 -4.90 -16.52
N GLU A 70 22.52 -5.21 -17.50
CA GLU A 70 22.75 -6.56 -17.98
C GLU A 70 23.94 -7.16 -17.22
N ILE A 71 23.74 -8.35 -16.66
CA ILE A 71 24.80 -9.13 -16.02
C ILE A 71 25.15 -10.28 -16.96
N GLN A 72 26.33 -10.26 -17.53
CA GLN A 72 26.82 -11.27 -18.43
C GLN A 72 27.24 -12.54 -17.66
N ARG A 73 27.33 -13.67 -18.37
CA ARG A 73 27.73 -14.98 -17.77
C ARG A 73 29.09 -14.97 -17.09
N ASN A 74 30.00 -14.11 -17.50
CA ASN A 74 31.32 -13.91 -16.88
C ASN A 74 31.29 -12.96 -15.66
N GLY A 75 30.11 -12.47 -15.26
CA GLY A 75 29.92 -11.52 -14.17
C GLY A 75 30.15 -10.05 -14.54
N ALA A 76 30.52 -9.75 -15.78
CA ALA A 76 30.63 -8.36 -16.24
C ALA A 76 29.23 -7.71 -16.29
N THR A 77 29.14 -6.47 -15.84
CA THR A 77 27.88 -5.69 -15.81
C THR A 77 27.98 -4.53 -16.78
N SER A 78 26.92 -4.32 -17.54
CA SER A 78 26.75 -3.15 -18.42
C SER A 78 25.40 -2.49 -18.19
N THR A 79 25.39 -1.17 -18.02
CA THR A 79 24.15 -0.40 -17.87
C THR A 79 23.47 -0.24 -19.22
N LEU A 80 22.25 -0.72 -19.33
CA LEU A 80 21.43 -0.63 -20.53
C LEU A 80 20.56 0.62 -20.56
N LEU A 81 20.05 1.03 -19.40
CA LEU A 81 19.07 2.10 -19.28
C LEU A 81 19.16 2.78 -17.91
N VAL A 82 18.99 4.06 -17.90
CA VAL A 82 18.77 4.88 -16.68
C VAL A 82 17.57 5.77 -16.87
N THR A 83 16.99 6.23 -15.78
CA THR A 83 15.99 7.30 -15.84
C THR A 83 16.68 8.65 -16.10
N ASP A 84 16.26 9.31 -17.14
CA ASP A 84 16.73 10.64 -17.57
C ASP A 84 15.61 11.40 -18.27
N SER A 85 15.93 12.51 -18.90
CA SER A 85 14.99 13.37 -19.63
C SER A 85 14.40 12.73 -20.91
N SER A 86 14.87 11.57 -21.33
CA SER A 86 14.32 10.84 -22.49
C SER A 86 13.04 10.06 -22.13
N TRP A 87 12.76 9.92 -20.84
CA TRP A 87 11.54 9.26 -20.39
C TRP A 87 10.32 10.14 -20.56
N GLU A 88 9.20 9.48 -20.70
CA GLU A 88 7.90 10.14 -20.81
C GLU A 88 6.95 9.64 -19.72
N GLY A 89 6.04 10.48 -19.31
CA GLY A 89 5.05 10.21 -18.29
C GLY A 89 3.67 10.67 -18.66
N ARG A 90 2.66 10.11 -18.00
CA ARG A 90 1.26 10.56 -18.13
C ARG A 90 0.49 10.34 -16.83
N GLY A 91 -0.60 11.07 -16.65
CA GLY A 91 -1.55 10.82 -15.58
C GLY A 91 -2.22 9.44 -15.74
N SER A 92 -2.35 8.72 -14.64
CA SER A 92 -3.02 7.42 -14.62
C SER A 92 -4.53 7.56 -14.35
N MET A 93 -5.24 6.43 -14.39
CA MET A 93 -6.63 6.36 -13.93
C MET A 93 -6.77 6.49 -12.40
N TYR A 94 -5.69 6.34 -11.66
CA TYR A 94 -5.66 6.45 -10.20
C TYR A 94 -5.40 7.88 -9.77
N GLY A 95 -6.31 8.42 -8.97
CA GLY A 95 -6.18 9.67 -8.23
C GLY A 95 -6.26 9.41 -6.74
N GLU A 96 -6.07 10.44 -5.95
CA GLU A 96 -6.17 10.38 -4.49
C GLU A 96 -7.50 10.98 -4.05
N THR A 97 -8.06 10.47 -2.94
CA THR A 97 -9.05 11.15 -2.12
C THR A 97 -8.35 11.73 -0.89
N GLY A 98 -8.91 12.76 -0.28
CA GLY A 98 -8.29 13.40 0.89
C GLY A 98 -6.97 14.10 0.59
N THR A 99 -6.28 14.49 1.64
CA THR A 99 -5.00 15.21 1.55
C THR A 99 -3.79 14.28 1.49
N GLY A 100 -3.97 13.01 1.81
CA GLY A 100 -2.89 12.02 1.91
C GLY A 100 -1.84 12.36 2.96
N THR A 101 -2.19 13.14 3.98
CA THR A 101 -1.31 13.54 5.09
C THR A 101 -1.77 12.90 6.39
N TRP A 102 -0.82 12.67 7.30
CA TRP A 102 -1.13 12.12 8.61
C TRP A 102 -2.02 13.05 9.46
N TYR A 103 -1.80 14.35 9.38
CA TYR A 103 -2.58 15.31 10.15
C TYR A 103 -3.55 16.06 9.23
N PRO A 104 -4.80 16.12 9.54
CA PRO A 104 -5.52 15.52 10.68
C PRO A 104 -5.99 14.07 10.40
N HIS A 105 -5.10 13.14 10.17
CA HIS A 105 -5.36 11.72 9.85
C HIS A 105 -6.05 11.51 8.50
N GLN A 106 -5.67 12.28 7.51
CA GLN A 106 -6.30 12.28 6.19
C GLN A 106 -5.51 11.44 5.19
N PHE A 107 -5.32 10.16 5.46
CA PHE A 107 -4.69 9.28 4.49
C PHE A 107 -5.51 9.14 3.20
N GLY A 108 -6.81 9.44 3.27
CA GLY A 108 -7.71 9.33 2.15
C GLY A 108 -7.83 7.90 1.65
N GLY A 109 -8.11 7.79 0.37
CA GLY A 109 -8.16 6.57 -0.40
C GLY A 109 -7.80 6.85 -1.84
N GLU A 110 -8.36 6.07 -2.74
CA GLU A 110 -8.11 6.18 -4.18
C GLU A 110 -9.38 6.53 -4.93
N CYS A 111 -9.25 7.40 -5.93
CA CYS A 111 -10.28 7.66 -6.91
C CYS A 111 -9.85 7.02 -8.23
N VAL A 112 -10.54 5.96 -8.64
CA VAL A 112 -10.24 5.27 -9.88
C VAL A 112 -11.22 5.72 -10.97
N ASP A 113 -10.71 6.41 -11.98
CA ASP A 113 -11.51 6.89 -13.11
C ASP A 113 -11.48 5.86 -14.25
N GLY A 114 -12.53 5.03 -14.35
CA GLY A 114 -12.65 4.00 -15.37
C GLY A 114 -12.61 4.52 -16.80
N ARG A 115 -12.95 5.80 -17.04
CA ARG A 115 -12.88 6.41 -18.36
C ARG A 115 -11.44 6.57 -18.88
N LYS A 116 -10.46 6.53 -17.95
CA LYS A 116 -9.02 6.62 -18.25
C LYS A 116 -8.33 5.24 -18.22
N ALA A 117 -9.12 4.16 -18.04
CA ALA A 117 -8.58 2.81 -18.04
C ALA A 117 -7.94 2.49 -19.39
N LEU A 118 -6.78 1.85 -19.35
CA LEU A 118 -6.14 1.35 -20.56
C LEU A 118 -6.73 -0.02 -20.90
N PRO A 119 -7.09 -0.27 -22.16
CA PRO A 119 -7.67 -1.54 -22.58
C PRO A 119 -6.66 -2.70 -22.44
N ASP A 120 -5.39 -2.42 -22.67
CA ASP A 120 -4.26 -3.31 -22.47
C ASP A 120 -2.96 -2.50 -22.35
N LEU A 121 -1.86 -3.18 -22.04
CA LEU A 121 -0.53 -2.60 -21.92
C LEU A 121 0.41 -3.12 -23.02
N THR A 122 -0.10 -3.33 -24.22
CA THR A 122 0.72 -3.69 -25.38
C THR A 122 1.45 -2.47 -25.93
N THR A 123 2.61 -2.66 -26.56
CA THR A 123 3.38 -1.61 -27.23
C THR A 123 2.49 -0.81 -28.17
N ALA A 124 1.65 -1.48 -28.99
CA ALA A 124 0.77 -0.81 -29.95
C ALA A 124 -0.30 0.09 -29.29
N THR A 125 -0.69 -0.21 -28.05
CA THR A 125 -1.59 0.63 -27.26
C THR A 125 -0.82 1.78 -26.64
N LEU A 126 0.34 1.51 -26.05
CA LEU A 126 1.17 2.50 -25.39
C LEU A 126 1.64 3.59 -26.35
N ASP A 127 2.03 3.25 -27.58
CA ASP A 127 2.46 4.18 -28.63
C ASP A 127 1.38 5.19 -29.06
N LYS A 128 0.11 4.91 -28.76
CA LYS A 128 -1.02 5.78 -29.11
C LYS A 128 -1.42 6.76 -28.01
N LEU A 129 -0.79 6.66 -26.85
CA LEU A 129 -1.15 7.48 -25.70
C LEU A 129 -0.43 8.82 -25.73
N ASP A 130 -1.07 9.81 -25.13
CA ASP A 130 -0.51 11.15 -24.96
C ASP A 130 0.54 11.14 -23.85
N TRP A 131 1.77 10.81 -24.21
CA TRP A 131 2.93 10.90 -23.35
C TRP A 131 3.51 12.31 -23.37
N THR A 132 4.03 12.75 -22.25
CA THR A 132 4.71 14.03 -22.10
C THR A 132 6.09 13.82 -21.50
N PRO A 133 7.11 14.61 -21.90
CA PRO A 133 8.43 14.52 -21.30
C PRO A 133 8.37 14.65 -19.78
N VAL A 134 9.15 13.85 -19.08
CA VAL A 134 9.30 13.97 -17.62
C VAL A 134 10.23 15.16 -17.30
N LEU A 135 10.07 15.68 -16.09
CA LEU A 135 10.98 16.69 -15.56
C LEU A 135 12.13 16.01 -14.81
N GLU A 136 13.33 16.23 -15.27
CA GLU A 136 14.53 15.87 -14.51
C GLU A 136 14.72 16.88 -13.36
N VAL A 137 14.91 16.37 -12.16
CA VAL A 137 15.07 17.20 -10.96
C VAL A 137 16.36 16.82 -10.24
N GLU A 138 16.90 17.76 -9.48
CA GLU A 138 18.06 17.51 -8.64
C GLU A 138 17.74 16.38 -7.64
N VAL A 139 18.64 15.41 -7.55
CA VAL A 139 18.51 14.30 -6.61
C VAL A 139 18.61 14.85 -5.19
N PRO A 140 17.62 14.60 -4.32
CA PRO A 140 17.75 14.98 -2.91
C PRO A 140 19.02 14.40 -2.28
N GLY A 141 19.71 15.19 -1.48
CA GLY A 141 20.93 14.78 -0.78
C GLY A 141 20.63 13.81 0.37
N ILE A 142 20.00 12.68 0.06
CA ILE A 142 19.63 11.64 1.02
C ILE A 142 20.42 10.37 0.79
N GLU A 143 20.60 9.57 1.84
CA GLU A 143 21.26 8.28 1.72
C GLU A 143 20.39 7.27 0.93
N VAL A 144 21.04 6.47 0.11
CA VAL A 144 20.38 5.35 -0.58
C VAL A 144 20.98 4.04 -0.09
N SER A 145 20.15 3.15 0.42
CA SER A 145 20.57 1.83 0.89
C SER A 145 19.65 0.73 0.37
N PRO A 146 20.15 -0.53 0.25
CA PRO A 146 19.30 -1.64 -0.14
C PRO A 146 18.17 -1.88 0.87
N GLN A 147 17.00 -2.26 0.38
CA GLN A 147 15.94 -2.77 1.22
C GLN A 147 16.35 -4.15 1.76
N MET A 148 16.51 -4.26 3.08
CA MET A 148 16.96 -5.49 3.74
C MET A 148 15.82 -6.36 4.27
N CYS A 149 14.65 -5.80 4.42
CA CYS A 149 13.49 -6.51 4.94
C CYS A 149 12.63 -7.05 3.80
N GLU A 150 11.91 -8.13 4.02
CA GLU A 150 11.06 -8.78 3.03
C GLU A 150 10.00 -7.82 2.49
N PRO A 151 9.59 -7.96 1.22
CA PRO A 151 8.56 -7.11 0.61
C PRO A 151 7.18 -7.33 1.23
N ASN A 152 6.30 -6.35 1.11
CA ASN A 152 4.89 -6.56 1.35
C ASN A 152 4.30 -7.43 0.23
N ARG A 153 3.46 -8.40 0.61
CA ARG A 153 2.79 -9.30 -0.32
C ARG A 153 1.32 -9.45 0.04
N ILE A 154 0.53 -9.82 -0.95
CA ILE A 154 -0.80 -10.36 -0.69
C ILE A 154 -0.60 -11.74 -0.07
N GLN A 155 -1.00 -11.88 1.18
CA GLN A 155 -0.81 -13.09 1.97
C GLN A 155 -2.08 -13.94 2.05
N GLU A 156 -3.24 -13.31 1.99
CA GLU A 156 -4.51 -14.00 2.04
C GLU A 156 -5.54 -13.32 1.14
N ILE A 157 -6.34 -14.14 0.46
CA ILE A 157 -7.51 -13.72 -0.30
C ILE A 157 -8.74 -14.01 0.55
N ILE A 158 -9.51 -12.98 0.87
CA ILE A 158 -10.67 -13.05 1.75
C ILE A 158 -11.93 -12.80 0.94
N ARG A 159 -12.90 -13.72 1.03
CA ARG A 159 -14.20 -13.56 0.44
C ARG A 159 -15.19 -13.03 1.48
N PRO A 160 -16.18 -12.22 1.09
CA PRO A 160 -17.15 -11.69 2.04
C PRO A 160 -17.98 -12.81 2.66
N LYS A 161 -18.28 -12.69 3.94
CA LYS A 161 -19.22 -13.52 4.66
C LYS A 161 -20.65 -13.24 4.22
N GLY A 162 -20.95 -11.99 3.85
CA GLY A 162 -22.26 -11.60 3.39
C GLY A 162 -22.28 -10.20 2.77
N ILE A 163 -23.28 -9.99 1.92
CA ILE A 163 -23.60 -8.70 1.31
C ILE A 163 -25.09 -8.47 1.51
N LYS A 164 -25.49 -7.36 2.13
CA LYS A 164 -26.90 -7.01 2.34
C LYS A 164 -27.18 -5.58 1.85
N GLN A 165 -28.36 -5.35 1.32
CA GLN A 165 -28.84 -4.02 1.02
C GLN A 165 -29.29 -3.35 2.34
N ILE A 166 -28.81 -2.14 2.60
CA ILE A 166 -29.13 -1.37 3.81
C ILE A 166 -29.83 -0.03 3.52
N GLY A 167 -29.96 0.31 2.26
CA GLY A 167 -30.64 1.53 1.81
C GLY A 167 -30.85 1.51 0.29
N ASP A 168 -31.49 2.55 -0.22
CA ASP A 168 -31.63 2.71 -1.66
C ASP A 168 -30.25 2.92 -2.30
N SER A 169 -29.87 2.00 -3.20
CA SER A 169 -28.53 1.98 -3.82
C SER A 169 -27.36 1.92 -2.83
N ILE A 170 -27.57 1.37 -1.63
CA ILE A 170 -26.55 1.24 -0.58
C ILE A 170 -26.43 -0.20 -0.10
N TRP A 171 -25.22 -0.72 -0.13
CA TRP A 171 -24.89 -2.09 0.21
C TRP A 171 -23.86 -2.13 1.35
N LEU A 172 -24.06 -3.06 2.29
CA LEU A 172 -23.10 -3.38 3.34
C LEU A 172 -22.48 -4.74 3.03
N VAL A 173 -21.16 -4.78 2.96
CA VAL A 173 -20.35 -5.98 2.84
C VAL A 173 -19.71 -6.29 4.17
N ASP A 174 -19.88 -7.53 4.67
CA ASP A 174 -19.16 -8.06 5.83
C ASP A 174 -18.09 -9.04 5.32
N MET A 175 -16.82 -8.73 5.52
CA MET A 175 -15.70 -9.59 5.18
C MET A 175 -15.51 -10.75 6.17
N GLY A 176 -16.25 -10.77 7.30
CA GLY A 176 -16.22 -11.81 8.32
C GLY A 176 -15.05 -11.71 9.28
N LYS A 177 -14.04 -10.93 8.96
CA LYS A 177 -12.89 -10.61 9.82
C LYS A 177 -12.25 -9.29 9.37
N ALA A 178 -11.58 -8.62 10.30
CA ALA A 178 -10.81 -7.44 9.98
C ALA A 178 -9.58 -7.79 9.13
N LEU A 179 -9.26 -6.95 8.17
CA LEU A 179 -8.06 -7.07 7.34
C LEU A 179 -7.44 -5.70 7.10
N ASN A 180 -6.11 -5.68 7.00
CA ASN A 180 -5.38 -4.52 6.51
C ASN A 180 -4.89 -4.81 5.09
N GLY A 181 -5.33 -4.02 4.10
CA GLY A 181 -4.95 -4.27 2.73
C GLY A 181 -5.86 -3.63 1.68
N TRP A 182 -6.14 -4.37 0.64
CA TRP A 182 -6.88 -3.92 -0.53
C TRP A 182 -8.23 -4.58 -0.66
N VAL A 183 -9.11 -3.91 -1.40
CA VAL A 183 -10.34 -4.50 -1.90
C VAL A 183 -10.38 -4.44 -3.43
N GLU A 184 -10.97 -5.46 -4.01
CA GLU A 184 -11.35 -5.51 -5.43
C GLU A 184 -12.84 -5.71 -5.53
N LEU A 185 -13.49 -4.90 -6.35
CA LEU A 185 -14.92 -4.92 -6.58
C LEU A 185 -15.19 -5.01 -8.08
N SER A 186 -16.00 -5.97 -8.48
CA SER A 186 -16.58 -6.00 -9.83
C SER A 186 -17.97 -5.39 -9.81
N PHE A 187 -18.20 -4.45 -10.69
CA PHE A 187 -19.47 -3.74 -10.80
C PHE A 187 -20.27 -4.25 -12.00
N PRO A 188 -21.62 -4.27 -11.91
CA PRO A 188 -22.45 -4.29 -13.11
C PRO A 188 -22.11 -3.09 -14.00
N LYS A 189 -22.48 -3.13 -15.26
CA LYS A 189 -22.26 -1.99 -16.16
C LYS A 189 -22.79 -0.70 -15.54
N LEU A 190 -21.92 0.27 -15.37
CA LEU A 190 -22.22 1.60 -14.83
C LEU A 190 -22.41 2.61 -15.98
N PRO A 191 -23.27 3.61 -15.84
CA PRO A 191 -23.27 4.74 -16.76
C PRO A 191 -21.92 5.49 -16.74
N GLU A 192 -21.55 6.09 -17.87
CA GLU A 192 -20.34 6.91 -17.93
C GLU A 192 -20.41 8.08 -16.93
N GLY A 193 -19.32 8.26 -16.18
CA GLY A 193 -19.23 9.28 -15.13
C GLY A 193 -19.99 8.98 -13.85
N HIS A 194 -20.71 7.85 -13.79
CA HIS A 194 -21.41 7.42 -12.57
C HIS A 194 -20.39 7.15 -11.45
N ARG A 195 -20.71 7.59 -10.23
CA ARG A 195 -19.81 7.46 -9.09
C ARG A 195 -20.29 6.39 -8.12
N VAL A 196 -19.38 5.49 -7.78
CA VAL A 196 -19.56 4.53 -6.69
C VAL A 196 -18.60 4.91 -5.57
N ARG A 197 -19.11 4.98 -4.34
CA ARG A 197 -18.36 5.31 -3.14
C ARG A 197 -18.20 4.06 -2.27
N MET A 198 -17.01 3.80 -1.81
CA MET A 198 -16.67 2.76 -0.85
C MET A 198 -16.15 3.41 0.43
N GLU A 199 -16.78 3.13 1.55
CA GLU A 199 -16.40 3.60 2.88
C GLU A 199 -16.09 2.40 3.77
N TYR A 200 -15.16 2.53 4.68
CA TYR A 200 -14.59 1.42 5.43
C TYR A 200 -14.76 1.61 6.92
N THR A 201 -14.98 0.50 7.66
CA THR A 201 -14.95 0.48 9.12
C THR A 201 -14.56 -0.92 9.63
N ASP A 202 -13.98 -1.00 10.79
CA ASP A 202 -13.62 -2.25 11.45
C ASP A 202 -14.74 -2.77 12.39
N TRP A 203 -15.74 -1.96 12.69
CA TRP A 203 -16.85 -2.34 13.57
C TRP A 203 -18.19 -1.71 13.18
N LEU A 204 -19.29 -2.33 13.63
CA LEU A 204 -20.64 -1.77 13.59
C LEU A 204 -21.07 -1.45 15.02
N ASN A 205 -21.95 -0.45 15.18
CA ASN A 205 -22.52 -0.18 16.49
C ASN A 205 -23.49 -1.27 16.97
N GLU A 206 -24.04 -1.13 18.17
CA GLU A 206 -24.98 -2.08 18.78
C GLU A 206 -26.24 -2.31 17.94
N ASN A 207 -26.61 -1.36 17.10
CA ASN A 207 -27.76 -1.46 16.20
C ASN A 207 -27.36 -2.00 14.80
N GLU A 208 -26.14 -2.52 14.64
CA GLU A 208 -25.56 -2.92 13.35
C GLU A 208 -25.46 -1.77 12.33
N ASP A 209 -25.47 -0.51 12.78
CA ASP A 209 -25.30 0.62 11.88
C ASP A 209 -23.84 0.83 11.55
N PHE A 210 -23.58 1.07 10.28
CA PHE A 210 -22.27 1.45 9.79
C PHE A 210 -21.94 2.87 10.23
N LYS A 211 -20.84 3.02 10.98
CA LYS A 211 -20.23 4.31 11.27
C LYS A 211 -18.92 4.43 10.51
N PRO A 212 -18.86 5.27 9.47
CA PRO A 212 -17.58 5.53 8.82
C PRO A 212 -16.63 6.17 9.83
N GLN A 213 -15.35 5.99 9.62
CA GLN A 213 -14.33 6.65 10.46
C GLN A 213 -14.22 8.13 10.07
N GLU A 214 -15.31 8.86 10.26
CA GLU A 214 -15.48 10.26 9.82
C GLU A 214 -14.53 11.24 10.49
N GLU A 215 -14.14 10.95 11.73
CA GLU A 215 -13.23 11.81 12.50
C GLU A 215 -11.87 11.97 11.81
N ASN A 216 -11.53 11.08 10.90
CA ASN A 216 -10.25 11.01 10.24
C ASN A 216 -10.26 11.50 8.80
N GLY A 217 -11.38 12.01 8.33
CA GLY A 217 -11.53 12.66 7.03
C GLY A 217 -11.22 11.75 5.84
N GLN A 218 -12.24 11.35 5.14
CA GLN A 218 -12.13 10.78 3.80
C GLN A 218 -11.45 9.39 3.72
N TYR A 219 -11.72 8.52 4.68
CA TYR A 219 -11.32 7.13 4.64
C TYR A 219 -12.23 6.36 3.67
N GLU A 220 -12.11 6.69 2.39
CA GLU A 220 -13.00 6.25 1.34
C GLU A 220 -12.32 6.15 -0.01
N ASP A 221 -12.79 5.23 -0.81
CA ASP A 221 -12.42 5.11 -2.22
C ASP A 221 -13.60 5.48 -3.12
N TRP A 222 -13.27 5.87 -4.35
CA TRP A 222 -14.23 6.20 -5.38
C TRP A 222 -13.93 5.46 -6.67
N TYR A 223 -14.99 5.03 -7.35
CA TYR A 223 -14.91 4.57 -8.71
C TYR A 223 -15.80 5.42 -9.62
N ILE A 224 -15.28 5.80 -10.77
CA ILE A 224 -16.02 6.55 -11.79
C ILE A 224 -16.22 5.64 -12.98
N GLY A 225 -17.48 5.33 -13.31
CA GLY A 225 -17.84 4.43 -14.39
C GLY A 225 -17.38 4.89 -15.77
N SER A 226 -16.89 3.97 -16.57
CA SER A 226 -16.49 4.22 -17.96
C SER A 226 -17.67 4.24 -18.94
N GLY A 227 -18.81 3.65 -18.56
CA GLY A 227 -19.93 3.39 -19.45
C GLY A 227 -19.76 2.14 -20.33
N GLN A 228 -18.64 1.42 -20.20
CA GLN A 228 -18.27 0.34 -21.09
C GLN A 228 -18.03 -0.98 -20.33
N GLY A 229 -18.77 -2.01 -20.71
CA GLY A 229 -18.51 -3.40 -20.30
C GLY A 229 -18.54 -3.66 -18.80
N LYS A 230 -17.75 -4.64 -18.39
CA LYS A 230 -17.50 -4.98 -16.98
C LYS A 230 -16.47 -4.01 -16.40
N GLU A 231 -16.74 -3.50 -15.22
CA GLU A 231 -15.91 -2.52 -14.56
C GLU A 231 -15.39 -3.07 -13.24
N VAL A 232 -14.13 -2.78 -12.94
CA VAL A 232 -13.44 -3.29 -11.75
C VAL A 232 -12.72 -2.16 -11.06
N PHE A 233 -13.01 -2.00 -9.77
CA PHE A 233 -12.18 -1.22 -8.85
C PHE A 233 -11.20 -2.14 -8.16
N ARG A 234 -9.97 -1.70 -7.96
CA ARG A 234 -8.99 -2.32 -7.08
C ARG A 234 -8.01 -1.26 -6.58
N ASN A 235 -7.71 -1.31 -5.28
CA ASN A 235 -6.65 -0.46 -4.73
C ASN A 235 -5.29 -0.79 -5.34
N LYS A 236 -4.41 0.22 -5.45
CA LYS A 236 -3.05 0.06 -5.96
C LYS A 236 -1.99 0.74 -5.10
N PHE A 237 -2.25 1.92 -4.58
CA PHE A 237 -1.27 2.74 -3.86
C PHE A 237 -1.63 3.02 -2.42
N ASN A 238 -2.90 2.91 -2.05
CA ASN A 238 -3.36 3.06 -0.68
C ASN A 238 -3.89 1.73 -0.16
N HIS A 239 -4.06 1.63 1.13
CA HIS A 239 -4.67 0.48 1.79
C HIS A 239 -5.64 0.94 2.86
N HIS A 240 -6.55 0.07 3.27
CA HIS A 240 -7.48 0.30 4.35
C HIS A 240 -7.42 -0.85 5.35
N ALA A 241 -7.75 -0.55 6.61
CA ALA A 241 -8.00 -1.58 7.61
C ALA A 241 -9.50 -1.58 7.92
N PHE A 242 -10.16 -2.72 7.72
CA PHE A 242 -11.61 -2.81 7.77
C PHE A 242 -12.08 -4.25 7.94
N GLN A 243 -13.29 -4.41 8.43
CA GLN A 243 -14.10 -5.62 8.29
C GLN A 243 -15.32 -5.37 7.42
N TYR A 244 -15.85 -4.15 7.46
CA TYR A 244 -17.08 -3.79 6.76
C TYR A 244 -16.83 -2.72 5.71
N ILE A 245 -17.55 -2.85 4.58
CA ILE A 245 -17.52 -1.86 3.50
C ILE A 245 -18.96 -1.41 3.23
N ARG A 246 -19.20 -0.11 3.30
CA ARG A 246 -20.44 0.50 2.80
C ARG A 246 -20.21 0.96 1.37
N ILE A 247 -20.99 0.42 0.44
CA ILE A 247 -20.92 0.77 -0.98
C ILE A 247 -22.17 1.55 -1.33
N SER A 248 -22.01 2.78 -1.81
CA SER A 248 -23.10 3.67 -2.20
C SER A 248 -23.04 3.96 -3.72
N GLY A 249 -24.21 4.10 -4.34
CA GLY A 249 -24.32 4.40 -5.75
C GLY A 249 -24.54 3.15 -6.64
N LEU A 250 -24.87 1.98 -6.09
CA LEU A 250 -25.13 0.78 -6.86
C LEU A 250 -26.62 0.37 -6.78
N ALA A 251 -27.33 0.41 -7.90
CA ALA A 251 -28.71 -0.08 -7.98
C ALA A 251 -28.84 -1.60 -7.75
N LYS A 252 -27.76 -2.34 -7.94
CA LYS A 252 -27.66 -3.80 -7.66
C LYS A 252 -26.38 -4.06 -6.87
N ALA A 253 -26.36 -5.18 -6.16
CA ALA A 253 -25.15 -5.61 -5.44
C ALA A 253 -23.93 -5.66 -6.39
N PRO A 254 -22.71 -5.44 -5.87
CA PRO A 254 -21.50 -5.74 -6.63
C PRO A 254 -21.51 -7.20 -7.06
N GLU A 255 -21.00 -7.49 -8.26
CA GLU A 255 -20.99 -8.86 -8.79
C GLU A 255 -19.98 -9.75 -8.05
N GLU A 256 -18.86 -9.16 -7.66
CA GLU A 256 -17.81 -9.83 -6.90
C GLU A 256 -17.13 -8.83 -5.95
N VAL A 257 -16.80 -9.33 -4.77
CA VAL A 257 -15.98 -8.60 -3.78
C VAL A 257 -14.84 -9.50 -3.32
N THR A 258 -13.64 -8.98 -3.31
CA THR A 258 -12.45 -9.71 -2.84
C THR A 258 -11.62 -8.80 -1.95
N GLY A 259 -11.32 -9.24 -0.74
CA GLY A 259 -10.36 -8.60 0.15
C GLY A 259 -8.98 -9.25 0.00
N TYR A 260 -7.95 -8.45 0.08
CA TYR A 260 -6.56 -8.89 0.05
C TYR A 260 -5.86 -8.44 1.34
N LEU A 261 -5.57 -9.39 2.23
CA LEU A 261 -4.72 -9.12 3.39
C LEU A 261 -3.28 -8.94 2.91
N ILE A 262 -2.67 -7.83 3.28
CA ILE A 262 -1.31 -7.48 2.85
C ILE A 262 -0.46 -7.24 4.09
N HIS A 263 0.68 -7.91 4.16
CA HIS A 263 1.71 -7.61 5.16
C HIS A 263 3.11 -7.95 4.66
N THR A 264 4.13 -7.57 5.43
CA THR A 264 5.52 -7.96 5.17
C THR A 264 5.65 -9.48 5.09
N ASP A 265 6.37 -9.99 4.09
CA ASP A 265 6.47 -11.43 3.75
C ASP A 265 7.42 -12.19 4.69
N TYR A 266 7.17 -12.09 6.00
CA TYR A 266 7.89 -12.86 7.02
C TYR A 266 7.28 -14.26 7.18
N LYS A 267 8.09 -15.20 7.66
CA LYS A 267 7.68 -16.59 7.89
C LYS A 267 7.29 -16.83 9.34
N ASP A 268 6.55 -17.92 9.57
CA ASP A 268 6.29 -18.42 10.91
C ASP A 268 7.58 -18.95 11.55
N ALA A 269 7.89 -18.51 12.77
CA ALA A 269 9.01 -19.02 13.57
C ALA A 269 8.59 -20.09 14.58
N SER A 270 7.30 -20.12 14.94
CA SER A 270 6.79 -21.09 15.91
C SER A 270 5.35 -21.49 15.62
N SER A 271 4.96 -22.61 16.22
CA SER A 271 3.59 -23.08 16.26
C SER A 271 3.23 -23.45 17.71
N PHE A 272 1.95 -23.32 18.05
CA PHE A 272 1.42 -23.70 19.35
C PHE A 272 0.06 -24.35 19.17
N GLU A 273 -0.12 -25.46 19.85
CA GLU A 273 -1.39 -26.18 19.95
C GLU A 273 -1.45 -26.89 21.31
N CYS A 274 -2.60 -26.85 21.97
CA CYS A 274 -2.84 -27.53 23.19
C CYS A 274 -4.31 -28.02 23.30
N SER A 275 -4.63 -28.76 24.37
CA SER A 275 -6.00 -29.28 24.59
C SER A 275 -7.03 -28.21 24.96
N ASP A 276 -6.59 -27.01 25.34
CA ASP A 276 -7.45 -25.90 25.70
C ASP A 276 -7.81 -25.08 24.45
N PRO A 277 -9.08 -25.03 24.01
CA PRO A 277 -9.49 -24.32 22.82
C PRO A 277 -9.36 -22.80 22.97
N ASP A 278 -9.50 -22.24 24.18
CA ASP A 278 -9.40 -20.80 24.41
C ASP A 278 -7.96 -20.33 24.24
N LEU A 279 -6.98 -21.09 24.72
CA LEU A 279 -5.57 -20.77 24.50
C LEU A 279 -5.18 -20.87 23.03
N ASN A 280 -5.70 -21.86 22.30
CA ASN A 280 -5.49 -21.96 20.85
C ASN A 280 -6.11 -20.76 20.11
N ALA A 281 -7.31 -20.32 20.51
CA ALA A 281 -7.97 -19.16 19.95
C ALA A 281 -7.20 -17.85 20.22
N ILE A 282 -6.69 -17.67 21.45
CA ILE A 282 -5.85 -16.52 21.82
C ILE A 282 -4.57 -16.50 20.97
N TYR A 283 -3.89 -17.65 20.83
CA TYR A 283 -2.70 -17.75 20.00
C TYR A 283 -2.98 -17.36 18.54
N ALA A 284 -4.05 -17.88 17.97
CA ALA A 284 -4.47 -17.56 16.59
C ALA A 284 -4.79 -16.06 16.42
N MET A 285 -5.49 -15.47 17.41
CA MET A 285 -5.83 -14.05 17.42
C MET A 285 -4.57 -13.16 17.46
N ILE A 286 -3.61 -13.47 18.33
CA ILE A 286 -2.35 -12.72 18.43
C ILE A 286 -1.58 -12.80 17.11
N LYS A 287 -1.46 -13.99 16.52
CA LYS A 287 -0.83 -14.15 15.20
C LYS A 287 -1.52 -13.31 14.13
N TYR A 288 -2.85 -13.35 14.08
CA TYR A 288 -3.61 -12.61 13.10
C TYR A 288 -3.51 -11.10 13.30
N THR A 289 -3.44 -10.63 14.53
CA THR A 289 -3.22 -9.21 14.86
C THR A 289 -1.91 -8.71 14.25
N PHE A 290 -0.81 -9.44 14.42
CA PHE A 290 0.46 -9.05 13.80
C PHE A 290 0.44 -9.04 12.28
N LYS A 291 -0.34 -9.93 11.63
CA LYS A 291 -0.54 -9.89 10.18
C LYS A 291 -1.19 -8.59 9.70
N ASN A 292 -1.99 -7.97 10.55
CA ASN A 292 -2.61 -6.67 10.24
C ASN A 292 -1.72 -5.47 10.59
N LEU A 293 -0.76 -5.63 11.53
CA LEU A 293 0.08 -4.54 12.02
C LEU A 293 1.48 -4.50 11.41
N ALA A 294 2.05 -5.64 11.00
CA ALA A 294 3.41 -5.72 10.46
C ALA A 294 3.42 -5.35 8.97
N PHE A 295 3.44 -4.07 8.69
CA PHE A 295 3.32 -3.50 7.36
C PHE A 295 4.45 -2.50 7.10
N SER A 296 4.96 -2.46 5.88
CA SER A 296 6.02 -1.52 5.46
C SER A 296 7.36 -1.66 6.19
N GLY A 297 7.64 -2.82 6.81
CA GLY A 297 8.93 -3.09 7.46
C GLY A 297 9.06 -2.54 8.86
N TYR A 298 7.95 -2.31 9.54
CA TYR A 298 7.83 -2.02 10.97
C TYR A 298 6.46 -2.49 11.48
N ILE A 299 6.23 -2.39 12.78
CA ILE A 299 4.93 -2.66 13.39
C ILE A 299 4.22 -1.33 13.58
N VAL A 300 3.05 -1.18 12.99
CA VAL A 300 2.22 0.02 13.19
C VAL A 300 1.38 -0.13 14.47
N ASP A 301 1.06 0.99 15.08
CA ASP A 301 0.14 1.06 16.23
C ASP A 301 -1.28 0.64 15.84
N CYS A 302 -1.81 1.26 14.78
CA CYS A 302 -3.13 0.98 14.24
C CYS A 302 -3.16 1.23 12.72
N PRO A 303 -3.61 0.25 11.91
CA PRO A 303 -3.48 0.36 10.45
C PRO A 303 -4.55 1.24 9.81
N HIS A 304 -5.60 1.59 10.54
CA HIS A 304 -6.72 2.39 10.05
C HIS A 304 -6.63 3.87 10.44
N TYR A 305 -5.87 4.21 11.48
CA TYR A 305 -5.86 5.56 12.05
C TYR A 305 -4.53 6.29 11.84
N GLU A 306 -3.49 5.96 12.59
CA GLU A 306 -2.22 6.68 12.57
C GLU A 306 -1.18 6.07 11.62
N ARG A 307 -1.14 4.75 11.53
CA ARG A 307 -0.19 3.97 10.70
C ARG A 307 1.27 4.24 11.06
N MET A 308 1.55 4.51 12.34
CA MET A 308 2.85 4.96 12.82
C MET A 308 3.60 3.86 13.56
N GLY A 309 4.92 3.89 13.45
CA GLY A 309 5.81 3.00 14.18
C GLY A 309 6.23 3.59 15.52
N TYR A 310 5.38 3.52 16.55
CA TYR A 310 5.71 4.02 17.88
C TYR A 310 6.71 3.12 18.60
N GLY A 311 7.66 3.73 19.31
CA GLY A 311 8.71 3.02 20.06
C GLY A 311 8.15 2.18 21.20
N GLY A 312 7.10 2.66 21.89
CA GLY A 312 6.41 1.93 22.95
C GLY A 312 5.77 0.65 22.44
N ASP A 313 5.02 0.74 21.33
CA ASP A 313 4.39 -0.41 20.67
C ASP A 313 5.43 -1.41 20.17
N GLY A 314 6.50 -0.89 19.56
CA GLY A 314 7.62 -1.70 19.11
C GLY A 314 8.27 -2.50 20.25
N ASN A 315 8.55 -1.85 21.37
CA ASN A 315 9.15 -2.50 22.54
C ASN A 315 8.21 -3.54 23.15
N ALA A 316 6.93 -3.21 23.34
CA ALA A 316 5.94 -4.11 23.93
C ALA A 316 5.68 -5.35 23.08
N SER A 317 5.68 -5.20 21.75
CA SER A 317 5.37 -6.27 20.79
C SER A 317 6.57 -7.10 20.35
N CYS A 318 7.80 -6.57 20.48
CA CYS A 318 9.02 -7.14 19.91
C CYS A 318 9.24 -8.62 20.27
N LYS A 319 9.15 -8.97 21.55
CA LYS A 319 9.39 -10.33 22.00
C LYS A 319 8.33 -11.29 21.46
N SER A 320 7.07 -10.90 21.52
CA SER A 320 5.96 -11.71 21.00
C SER A 320 6.07 -11.90 19.49
N PHE A 321 6.33 -10.83 18.75
CA PHE A 321 6.48 -10.93 17.30
C PHE A 321 7.62 -11.85 16.89
N GLN A 322 8.81 -11.70 17.47
CA GLN A 322 9.98 -12.54 17.15
C GLN A 322 9.84 -13.99 17.65
N THR A 323 8.99 -14.25 18.63
CA THR A 323 8.65 -15.63 19.03
C THR A 323 7.74 -16.30 18.01
N LEU A 324 6.83 -15.54 17.40
CA LEU A 324 5.83 -16.06 16.46
C LEU A 324 6.33 -16.12 15.03
N TYR A 325 7.21 -15.18 14.64
CA TYR A 325 7.64 -14.96 13.27
C TYR A 325 9.14 -14.74 13.13
N GLU A 326 9.70 -15.10 11.97
CA GLU A 326 11.08 -14.75 11.59
C GLU A 326 11.18 -13.25 11.26
N GLY A 327 10.97 -12.40 12.27
CA GLY A 327 10.79 -10.96 12.13
C GLY A 327 12.06 -10.12 12.34
N SER A 328 13.23 -10.71 12.39
CA SER A 328 14.50 -9.99 12.67
C SER A 328 14.77 -8.90 11.65
N SER A 329 14.51 -9.16 10.38
CA SER A 329 14.69 -8.20 9.27
C SER A 329 13.77 -6.97 9.41
N VAL A 330 12.54 -7.17 9.93
CA VAL A 330 11.58 -6.08 10.22
C VAL A 330 12.18 -5.15 11.28
N TYR A 331 12.67 -5.71 12.39
CA TYR A 331 13.26 -4.89 13.45
C TYR A 331 14.60 -4.26 13.04
N MET A 332 15.44 -4.95 12.26
CA MET A 332 16.67 -4.35 11.74
C MET A 332 16.38 -3.16 10.83
N ASN A 333 15.41 -3.29 9.93
CA ASN A 333 14.95 -2.20 9.09
C ASN A 333 14.40 -1.04 9.93
N TRP A 334 13.61 -1.35 10.95
CA TRP A 334 13.03 -0.34 11.84
C TRP A 334 14.08 0.36 12.70
N MET A 335 15.07 -0.39 13.24
CA MET A 335 16.19 0.20 13.97
C MET A 335 17.02 1.14 13.10
N GLN A 336 17.20 0.83 11.81
CA GLN A 336 17.86 1.75 10.89
C GLN A 336 17.09 3.06 10.74
N MET A 337 15.76 3.01 10.68
CA MET A 337 14.94 4.23 10.64
C MET A 337 15.06 5.03 11.94
N TRP A 338 15.11 4.38 13.10
CA TRP A 338 15.36 5.05 14.39
C TRP A 338 16.70 5.76 14.39
N GLN A 339 17.75 5.09 13.90
CA GLN A 339 19.09 5.69 13.78
C GLN A 339 19.07 6.94 12.88
N ASP A 340 18.35 6.88 11.76
CA ASP A 340 18.20 8.01 10.82
C ASP A 340 17.49 9.22 11.46
N CYS A 341 16.70 9.00 12.52
CA CYS A 341 15.92 10.02 13.21
C CYS A 341 16.54 10.54 14.51
N ILE A 342 17.68 10.03 14.94
CA ILE A 342 18.37 10.54 16.13
C ILE A 342 18.69 12.02 15.91
N ARG A 343 18.33 12.85 16.88
CA ARG A 343 18.59 14.28 16.86
C ARG A 343 20.02 14.57 17.35
N GLU A 344 20.49 15.78 17.09
CA GLU A 344 21.83 16.22 17.52
C GLU A 344 22.01 16.17 19.05
N ASP A 345 20.91 16.33 19.81
CA ASP A 345 20.89 16.21 21.26
C ASP A 345 20.84 14.76 21.77
N GLY A 346 20.85 13.77 20.86
CA GLY A 346 20.71 12.35 21.16
C GLY A 346 19.26 11.90 21.41
N GLY A 347 18.29 12.82 21.37
CA GLY A 347 16.88 12.49 21.55
C GLY A 347 16.28 11.76 20.33
N MET A 348 15.26 10.97 20.58
CA MET A 348 14.52 10.24 19.56
C MET A 348 13.10 10.79 19.41
N PRO A 349 12.47 10.70 18.22
CA PRO A 349 11.06 11.04 18.05
C PRO A 349 10.16 10.00 18.71
N HIS A 350 8.85 10.27 18.76
CA HIS A 350 7.86 9.32 19.30
C HIS A 350 7.69 8.08 18.39
N CYS A 351 7.82 8.26 17.10
CA CYS A 351 7.59 7.24 16.10
C CYS A 351 8.55 7.37 14.92
N VAL A 352 8.79 6.30 14.22
CA VAL A 352 9.51 6.29 12.94
C VAL A 352 8.83 5.32 11.95
N PRO A 353 8.71 5.71 10.69
CA PRO A 353 9.10 7.02 10.12
C PRO A 353 8.39 8.18 10.82
N ASN A 354 9.05 9.32 10.91
CA ASN A 354 8.47 10.53 11.47
C ASN A 354 8.20 11.55 10.35
N PRO A 355 6.96 11.60 9.82
CA PRO A 355 6.62 12.51 8.71
C PRO A 355 6.53 13.98 9.13
N TYR A 356 6.43 14.22 10.42
CA TYR A 356 6.46 15.56 11.01
C TYR A 356 7.58 15.60 12.03
N PRO A 357 8.26 16.73 12.22
CA PRO A 357 9.24 16.89 13.28
C PRO A 357 8.54 16.97 14.64
N ALA A 358 7.68 16.00 14.93
CA ALA A 358 7.05 15.86 16.23
C ALA A 358 8.13 15.52 17.25
N GLY A 359 8.35 16.43 18.18
CA GLY A 359 9.30 16.24 19.26
C GLY A 359 8.94 14.99 20.05
N GLY A 360 9.93 14.13 20.27
CA GLY A 360 9.88 13.08 21.28
C GLY A 360 10.59 13.55 22.54
N GLY A 361 10.11 13.11 23.67
CA GLY A 361 10.86 13.13 24.91
C GLY A 361 11.78 11.91 24.99
N PRO A 362 12.67 11.85 25.98
CA PRO A 362 13.30 10.59 26.32
C PRO A 362 12.21 9.61 26.80
N TYR A 363 12.18 8.44 26.20
CA TYR A 363 11.39 7.30 26.72
C TYR A 363 12.23 6.55 27.74
#